data_1fad6f168a77fdc36255bb732b205faf
#
_entry.id   1fad6f168a77fdc36255bb732b205faf
#
_cell.length_a   1.000
_cell.length_b   1.000
_cell.length_c   1.000
_cell.angle_alpha   90.00
_cell.angle_beta   90.00
_cell.angle_gamma   90.00
#
_symmetry.space_group_name_H-M   'P 1'
#
loop_
_entity.id
_entity.type
_entity.pdbx_description
1 polymer ?
#
loop_
_entity_poly.entity_id
_entity_poly.type
_entity_poly.pdbx_seq_one_letter_code
_entity_poly.pdbx_strand_id
1 'polypeptide(L)'
;MDRTESSHIDKEKSKKQSKKLRKIIILIVVIAISFLIATQWISVFRIQSSAMSPTIDAGQIVIVFKKKKVQKGDIVVYRKKNKLFVKRVIAGQGQYVDIDLNGKITVDQKRIKEDYVGELSLGKCDISLPHQVDQSHWFCIGDEREVSIDSRSSVIGDISEDEIEGVVVFSIWPLNKFRIVQ
;
A
#
# COMPACT_ATOMS: atom_id res chain seq x y z
N MET A 1 -48.32 -36.07 38.83
CA MET A 1 -47.14 -35.34 39.36
C MET A 1 -46.06 -35.12 38.33
N ASP A 2 -46.34 -35.22 37.03
CA ASP A 2 -45.34 -35.28 35.94
C ASP A 2 -45.37 -34.08 34.93
N ARG A 3 -46.39 -33.22 34.97
CA ARG A 3 -46.52 -32.08 34.01
C ARG A 3 -45.76 -30.82 34.41
N THR A 4 -45.46 -30.63 35.67
CA THR A 4 -44.77 -29.44 36.19
C THR A 4 -43.26 -29.56 36.06
N GLU A 5 -42.68 -30.74 36.11
CA GLU A 5 -41.25 -31.00 36.02
C GLU A 5 -40.75 -30.87 34.56
N SER A 6 -41.53 -31.36 33.59
CA SER A 6 -41.27 -31.25 32.18
C SER A 6 -41.25 -29.77 31.72
N SER A 7 -42.16 -28.91 32.20
CA SER A 7 -42.22 -27.50 31.86
C SER A 7 -41.05 -26.70 32.44
N HIS A 8 -40.48 -27.11 33.56
CA HIS A 8 -39.29 -26.47 34.17
C HIS A 8 -38.01 -26.77 33.37
N ILE A 9 -37.86 -28.01 32.91
CA ILE A 9 -36.71 -28.47 32.11
C ILE A 9 -36.69 -27.77 30.75
N ASP A 10 -37.84 -27.61 30.11
CA ASP A 10 -37.95 -26.93 28.84
C ASP A 10 -37.67 -25.41 28.93
N LYS A 11 -38.10 -24.75 29.99
CA LYS A 11 -37.77 -23.36 30.28
C LYS A 11 -36.28 -23.15 30.56
N GLU A 12 -35.62 -24.06 31.22
CA GLU A 12 -34.19 -23.98 31.52
C GLU A 12 -33.35 -24.22 30.27
N LYS A 13 -33.72 -25.19 29.41
CA LYS A 13 -33.10 -25.41 28.10
C LYS A 13 -33.26 -24.18 27.18
N SER A 14 -34.45 -23.61 27.12
CA SER A 14 -34.74 -22.39 26.34
C SER A 14 -33.91 -21.20 26.82
N LYS A 15 -33.78 -20.97 28.12
CA LYS A 15 -32.91 -19.91 28.70
C LYS A 15 -31.44 -20.15 28.40
N LYS A 16 -30.97 -21.38 28.40
CA LYS A 16 -29.57 -21.73 28.09
C LYS A 16 -29.26 -21.54 26.62
N GLN A 17 -30.22 -21.85 25.74
CA GLN A 17 -30.15 -21.69 24.31
C GLN A 17 -30.17 -20.18 23.94
N SER A 18 -31.04 -19.38 24.54
CA SER A 18 -31.09 -17.93 24.31
C SER A 18 -29.81 -17.22 24.77
N LYS A 19 -29.20 -17.64 25.89
CA LYS A 19 -27.90 -17.12 26.34
C LYS A 19 -26.77 -17.47 25.37
N LYS A 20 -26.75 -18.68 24.79
CA LYS A 20 -25.78 -19.05 23.75
C LYS A 20 -25.96 -18.21 22.47
N LEU A 21 -27.20 -18.07 22.02
CA LEU A 21 -27.52 -17.27 20.84
C LEU A 21 -27.10 -15.80 21.01
N ARG A 22 -27.38 -15.22 22.19
CA ARG A 22 -26.94 -13.84 22.52
C ARG A 22 -25.43 -13.68 22.48
N LYS A 23 -24.65 -14.65 23.00
CA LYS A 23 -23.18 -14.64 22.92
C LYS A 23 -22.68 -14.69 21.48
N ILE A 24 -23.29 -15.53 20.63
CA ILE A 24 -22.94 -15.65 19.22
C ILE A 24 -23.23 -14.32 18.49
N ILE A 25 -24.39 -13.71 18.74
CA ILE A 25 -24.74 -12.40 18.14
C ILE A 25 -23.73 -11.33 18.56
N ILE A 26 -23.37 -11.26 19.84
CA ILE A 26 -22.36 -10.31 20.33
C ILE A 26 -21.02 -10.55 19.63
N LEU A 27 -20.59 -11.78 19.50
CA LEU A 27 -19.35 -12.13 18.80
C LEU A 27 -19.37 -11.66 17.33
N ILE A 28 -20.47 -11.92 16.63
CA ILE A 28 -20.64 -11.48 15.22
C ILE A 28 -20.59 -9.95 15.13
N VAL A 29 -21.26 -9.23 16.03
CA VAL A 29 -21.25 -7.75 16.06
C VAL A 29 -19.84 -7.23 16.31
N VAL A 30 -19.11 -7.81 17.26
CA VAL A 30 -17.72 -7.41 17.54
C VAL A 30 -16.81 -7.63 16.31
N ILE A 31 -16.95 -8.79 15.66
CA ILE A 31 -16.19 -9.08 14.42
C ILE A 31 -16.54 -8.08 13.32
N ALA A 32 -17.83 -7.78 13.12
CA ALA A 32 -18.27 -6.82 12.11
C ALA A 32 -17.72 -5.41 12.38
N ILE A 33 -17.77 -4.95 13.63
CA ILE A 33 -17.22 -3.64 14.02
C ILE A 33 -15.70 -3.62 13.82
N SER A 34 -14.99 -4.68 14.24
CA SER A 34 -13.54 -4.80 14.06
C SER A 34 -13.16 -4.77 12.57
N PHE A 35 -13.93 -5.45 11.73
CA PHE A 35 -13.74 -5.44 10.27
C PHE A 35 -13.94 -4.04 9.68
N LEU A 36 -15.00 -3.33 10.07
CA LEU A 36 -15.25 -1.95 9.64
C LEU A 36 -14.11 -1.01 10.05
N ILE A 37 -13.59 -1.15 11.26
CA ILE A 37 -12.44 -0.36 11.72
C ILE A 37 -11.20 -0.70 10.87
N ALA A 38 -10.93 -1.97 10.63
CA ALA A 38 -9.77 -2.40 9.85
C ALA A 38 -9.79 -1.83 8.42
N THR A 39 -10.94 -1.75 7.76
CA THR A 39 -11.06 -1.18 6.41
C THR A 39 -10.73 0.31 6.33
N GLN A 40 -10.79 1.05 7.45
CA GLN A 40 -10.37 2.45 7.50
C GLN A 40 -8.84 2.62 7.46
N TRP A 41 -8.09 1.58 7.84
CA TRP A 41 -6.63 1.65 7.96
C TRP A 41 -5.89 0.86 6.90
N ILE A 42 -6.54 -0.13 6.31
CA ILE A 42 -5.93 -1.10 5.41
C ILE A 42 -6.70 -1.14 4.09
N SER A 43 -5.95 -1.16 3.00
CA SER A 43 -6.46 -1.48 1.67
C SER A 43 -5.68 -2.64 1.07
N VAL A 44 -6.33 -3.37 0.18
CA VAL A 44 -5.73 -4.49 -0.56
C VAL A 44 -5.81 -4.17 -2.04
N PHE A 45 -4.67 -4.24 -2.74
CA PHE A 45 -4.61 -3.97 -4.17
C PHE A 45 -3.95 -5.14 -4.91
N ARG A 46 -4.47 -5.41 -6.11
CA ARG A 46 -3.80 -6.30 -7.08
C ARG A 46 -2.99 -5.47 -8.05
N ILE A 47 -1.70 -5.76 -8.14
CA ILE A 47 -0.76 -5.08 -9.03
C ILE A 47 -1.02 -5.50 -10.46
N GLN A 48 -1.20 -4.54 -11.36
CA GLN A 48 -1.48 -4.79 -12.77
C GLN A 48 -0.27 -4.54 -13.67
N SER A 49 0.71 -3.77 -13.21
CA SER A 49 1.87 -3.32 -13.97
C SER A 49 3.16 -3.96 -13.47
N SER A 50 4.11 -4.20 -14.36
CA SER A 50 5.47 -4.63 -14.05
C SER A 50 6.41 -3.48 -13.63
N ALA A 51 5.93 -2.24 -13.57
CA ALA A 51 6.76 -1.05 -13.29
C ALA A 51 7.50 -1.07 -11.94
N MET A 52 7.19 -2.02 -11.07
CA MET A 52 7.85 -2.21 -9.77
C MET A 52 8.64 -3.53 -9.69
N SER A 53 8.81 -4.23 -10.81
CA SER A 53 9.71 -5.41 -10.86
C SER A 53 11.17 -4.97 -10.63
N PRO A 54 11.99 -5.81 -9.97
CA PRO A 54 11.67 -7.12 -9.42
C PRO A 54 11.08 -7.07 -8.01
N THR A 55 10.88 -5.85 -7.44
CA THR A 55 10.36 -5.72 -6.06
C THR A 55 8.91 -6.20 -5.98
N ILE A 56 8.04 -5.77 -6.87
CA ILE A 56 6.64 -6.22 -6.93
C ILE A 56 6.28 -6.50 -8.39
N ASP A 57 5.93 -7.75 -8.67
CA ASP A 57 5.56 -8.18 -10.02
C ASP A 57 4.06 -7.99 -10.28
N ALA A 58 3.71 -7.91 -11.57
CA ALA A 58 2.31 -7.94 -11.99
C ALA A 58 1.60 -9.20 -11.48
N GLY A 59 0.35 -9.06 -11.07
CA GLY A 59 -0.47 -10.14 -10.52
C GLY A 59 -0.36 -10.34 -9.01
N GLN A 60 0.65 -9.78 -8.35
CA GLN A 60 0.77 -9.84 -6.89
C GLN A 60 -0.34 -9.06 -6.20
N ILE A 61 -0.70 -9.50 -4.97
CA ILE A 61 -1.63 -8.79 -4.09
C ILE A 61 -0.84 -8.21 -2.95
N VAL A 62 -1.04 -6.92 -2.71
CA VAL A 62 -0.34 -6.15 -1.67
C VAL A 62 -1.29 -5.58 -0.64
N ILE A 63 -0.81 -5.48 0.59
CA ILE A 63 -1.49 -4.78 1.69
C ILE A 63 -0.88 -3.39 1.83
N VAL A 64 -1.77 -2.40 1.87
CA VAL A 64 -1.45 -0.98 1.94
C VAL A 64 -2.01 -0.39 3.22
N PHE A 65 -1.17 0.31 3.97
CA PHE A 65 -1.57 1.03 5.17
C PHE A 65 -1.82 2.51 4.83
N LYS A 66 -3.08 2.93 4.93
CA LYS A 66 -3.55 4.28 4.53
C LYS A 66 -2.99 5.42 5.38
N LYS A 67 -2.75 5.17 6.68
CA LYS A 67 -2.33 6.20 7.64
C LYS A 67 -0.86 6.11 8.05
N LYS A 68 -0.06 5.31 7.34
CA LYS A 68 1.37 5.27 7.58
C LYS A 68 2.00 6.56 7.02
N LYS A 69 2.80 7.25 7.83
CA LYS A 69 3.59 8.38 7.37
C LYS A 69 4.57 7.93 6.30
N VAL A 70 4.56 8.61 5.17
CA VAL A 70 5.44 8.32 4.03
C VAL A 70 6.88 8.70 4.36
N GLN A 71 7.82 7.86 3.94
CA GLN A 71 9.26 8.05 4.10
C GLN A 71 9.98 7.69 2.81
N LYS A 72 11.21 8.19 2.66
CA LYS A 72 12.11 7.76 1.55
C LYS A 72 12.30 6.25 1.58
N GLY A 73 12.24 5.64 0.41
CA GLY A 73 12.33 4.20 0.24
C GLY A 73 10.99 3.47 0.33
N ASP A 74 9.96 4.06 0.93
CA ASP A 74 8.62 3.45 0.96
C ASP A 74 8.07 3.27 -0.46
N ILE A 75 7.34 2.18 -0.67
CA ILE A 75 6.53 2.01 -1.88
C ILE A 75 5.12 2.50 -1.57
N VAL A 76 4.67 3.48 -2.34
CA VAL A 76 3.37 4.12 -2.16
C VAL A 76 2.40 3.75 -3.28
N VAL A 77 1.13 3.67 -2.93
CA VAL A 77 0.02 3.66 -3.88
C VAL A 77 -0.54 5.07 -3.91
N TYR A 78 -0.62 5.65 -5.09
CA TYR A 78 -1.21 6.98 -5.27
C TYR A 78 -2.18 7.01 -6.46
N ARG A 79 -3.07 7.98 -6.45
CA ARG A 79 -4.08 8.18 -7.49
C ARG A 79 -3.79 9.46 -8.27
N LYS A 80 -3.58 9.32 -9.57
CA LYS A 80 -3.41 10.45 -10.48
C LYS A 80 -4.32 10.28 -11.69
N LYS A 81 -5.11 11.30 -12.04
CA LYS A 81 -6.04 11.26 -13.19
C LYS A 81 -6.92 9.99 -13.21
N ASN A 82 -7.51 9.62 -12.07
CA ASN A 82 -8.36 8.43 -11.87
C ASN A 82 -7.65 7.07 -12.10
N LYS A 83 -6.32 7.05 -12.22
CA LYS A 83 -5.53 5.81 -12.29
C LYS A 83 -4.73 5.63 -11.02
N LEU A 84 -4.59 4.37 -10.59
CA LEU A 84 -3.74 4.00 -9.47
C LEU A 84 -2.36 3.65 -9.98
N PHE A 85 -1.36 4.18 -9.30
CA PHE A 85 0.05 3.92 -9.54
C PHE A 85 0.70 3.38 -8.28
N VAL A 86 1.69 2.53 -8.46
CA VAL A 86 2.53 2.03 -7.36
C VAL A 86 3.97 2.37 -7.70
N LYS A 87 4.64 3.15 -6.86
CA LYS A 87 5.99 3.66 -7.10
C LYS A 87 6.76 3.78 -5.79
N ARG A 88 8.08 3.85 -5.90
CA ARG A 88 8.99 4.06 -4.77
C ARG A 88 9.26 5.54 -4.57
N VAL A 89 9.21 5.98 -3.32
CA VAL A 89 9.57 7.33 -2.89
C VAL A 89 11.08 7.48 -2.89
N ILE A 90 11.58 8.41 -3.69
CA ILE A 90 13.00 8.72 -3.82
C ILE A 90 13.39 9.94 -3.00
N ALA A 91 12.59 11.00 -3.07
CA ALA A 91 12.86 12.25 -2.39
C ALA A 91 11.56 12.91 -1.93
N GLY A 92 11.64 13.75 -0.91
CA GLY A 92 10.53 14.55 -0.41
C GLY A 92 10.74 16.04 -0.67
N GLN A 93 9.78 16.83 -0.21
CA GLN A 93 9.71 18.28 -0.42
C GLN A 93 11.06 18.98 -0.22
N GLY A 94 11.37 19.90 -1.12
CA GLY A 94 12.54 20.77 -1.08
C GLY A 94 13.86 20.10 -1.46
N GLN A 95 13.92 18.76 -1.56
CA GLN A 95 15.11 18.03 -1.96
C GLN A 95 15.36 18.12 -3.47
N TYR A 96 16.61 18.14 -3.85
CA TYR A 96 17.03 18.12 -5.26
C TYR A 96 17.31 16.67 -5.69
N VAL A 97 16.66 16.25 -6.76
CA VAL A 97 16.86 14.95 -7.42
C VAL A 97 17.60 15.17 -8.72
N ASP A 98 18.68 14.45 -8.94
CA ASP A 98 19.39 14.39 -10.20
C ASP A 98 19.57 12.92 -10.63
N ILE A 99 19.49 12.67 -11.93
CA ILE A 99 19.61 11.33 -12.52
C ILE A 99 20.56 11.43 -13.71
N ASP A 100 21.67 10.71 -13.64
CA ASP A 100 22.63 10.70 -14.74
C ASP A 100 22.16 9.84 -15.94
N LEU A 101 22.86 9.92 -17.05
CA LEU A 101 22.54 9.16 -18.27
C LEU A 101 22.58 7.64 -18.08
N ASN A 102 23.26 7.15 -17.03
CA ASN A 102 23.31 5.75 -16.65
C ASN A 102 22.18 5.37 -15.66
N GLY A 103 21.27 6.29 -15.34
CA GLY A 103 20.16 6.07 -14.43
C GLY A 103 20.52 6.11 -12.94
N LYS A 104 21.73 6.58 -12.57
CA LYS A 104 22.15 6.69 -11.18
C LYS A 104 21.54 7.94 -10.55
N ILE A 105 20.88 7.77 -9.41
CA ILE A 105 20.18 8.85 -8.72
C ILE A 105 21.04 9.45 -7.63
N THR A 106 21.06 10.79 -7.57
CA THR A 106 21.55 11.58 -6.45
C THR A 106 20.42 12.39 -5.83
N VAL A 107 20.40 12.51 -4.53
CA VAL A 107 19.46 13.36 -3.78
C VAL A 107 20.29 14.28 -2.90
N ASP A 108 20.13 15.60 -3.05
CA ASP A 108 20.93 16.63 -2.37
C ASP A 108 22.44 16.36 -2.52
N GLN A 109 22.88 16.04 -3.74
CA GLN A 109 24.27 15.71 -4.13
C GLN A 109 24.82 14.41 -3.51
N LYS A 110 23.98 13.64 -2.80
CA LYS A 110 24.36 12.33 -2.25
C LYS A 110 23.77 11.22 -3.10
N ARG A 111 24.64 10.35 -3.64
CA ARG A 111 24.22 9.18 -4.39
C ARG A 111 23.45 8.22 -3.50
N ILE A 112 22.29 7.78 -3.95
CA ILE A 112 21.51 6.74 -3.29
C ILE A 112 21.91 5.35 -3.79
N LYS A 113 21.84 4.38 -2.89
CA LYS A 113 22.08 2.97 -3.22
C LYS A 113 20.73 2.33 -3.58
N GLU A 114 20.69 1.64 -4.71
CA GLU A 114 19.44 1.13 -5.28
C GLU A 114 19.54 -0.36 -5.59
N ASP A 115 19.83 -1.15 -4.56
CA ASP A 115 19.98 -2.62 -4.67
C ASP A 115 18.68 -3.33 -5.09
N TYR A 116 17.56 -2.62 -5.08
CA TYR A 116 16.24 -3.10 -5.49
C TYR A 116 15.97 -2.99 -6.99
N VAL A 117 16.79 -2.26 -7.72
CA VAL A 117 16.65 -2.07 -9.17
C VAL A 117 17.38 -3.16 -9.90
N GLY A 118 16.72 -3.80 -10.86
CA GLY A 118 17.35 -4.84 -11.69
C GLY A 118 18.37 -4.27 -12.65
N GLU A 119 18.01 -3.21 -13.38
CA GLU A 119 18.88 -2.51 -14.32
C GLU A 119 18.68 -0.99 -14.16
N LEU A 120 19.80 -0.29 -13.97
CA LEU A 120 19.80 1.16 -13.88
C LEU A 120 19.62 1.75 -15.28
N SER A 121 18.67 2.66 -15.43
CA SER A 121 18.43 3.41 -16.66
C SER A 121 17.76 4.73 -16.34
N LEU A 122 18.06 5.77 -17.13
CA LEU A 122 17.32 7.02 -17.09
C LEU A 122 15.85 6.81 -17.49
N GLY A 123 15.58 5.83 -18.40
CA GLY A 123 14.26 5.58 -18.94
C GLY A 123 13.67 6.80 -19.64
N LYS A 124 12.34 6.89 -19.65
CA LYS A 124 11.66 8.07 -20.22
C LYS A 124 11.67 9.20 -19.19
N CYS A 125 12.48 10.24 -19.47
CA CYS A 125 12.59 11.43 -18.65
C CYS A 125 12.43 12.68 -19.53
N ASP A 126 11.40 13.47 -19.29
CA ASP A 126 11.10 14.71 -20.02
C ASP A 126 11.02 15.94 -19.10
N ILE A 127 11.46 15.81 -17.85
CA ILE A 127 11.65 16.91 -16.90
C ILE A 127 13.08 17.43 -16.94
N SER A 128 13.27 18.68 -16.49
CA SER A 128 14.62 19.24 -16.29
C SER A 128 15.27 18.64 -15.04
N LEU A 129 16.52 18.23 -15.14
CA LEU A 129 17.34 17.75 -14.03
C LEU A 129 18.52 18.71 -13.82
N PRO A 130 18.98 18.97 -12.57
CA PRO A 130 18.36 18.49 -11.33
C PRO A 130 16.98 19.12 -11.08
N HIS A 131 16.05 18.30 -10.55
CA HIS A 131 14.68 18.71 -10.22
C HIS A 131 14.52 18.92 -8.72
N GLN A 132 13.93 20.03 -8.30
CA GLN A 132 13.58 20.29 -6.90
C GLN A 132 12.14 19.84 -6.64
N VAL A 133 11.95 18.97 -5.66
CA VAL A 133 10.63 18.46 -5.26
C VAL A 133 9.79 19.57 -4.63
N ASP A 134 8.58 19.76 -5.10
CA ASP A 134 7.64 20.78 -4.62
C ASP A 134 7.27 20.60 -3.13
N GLN A 135 6.77 21.66 -2.51
CA GLN A 135 6.27 21.61 -1.13
C GLN A 135 5.08 20.65 -1.02
N SER A 136 5.06 19.84 0.04
CA SER A 136 4.04 18.80 0.30
C SER A 136 3.94 17.74 -0.82
N HIS A 137 5.04 17.54 -1.57
CA HIS A 137 5.11 16.54 -2.64
C HIS A 137 6.27 15.56 -2.43
N TRP A 138 6.19 14.49 -3.19
CA TRP A 138 7.15 13.39 -3.22
C TRP A 138 7.56 13.09 -4.67
N PHE A 139 8.85 12.87 -4.88
CA PHE A 139 9.36 12.38 -6.15
C PHE A 139 9.39 10.86 -6.10
N CYS A 140 8.63 10.21 -6.98
CA CYS A 140 8.41 8.78 -6.98
C CYS A 140 8.81 8.14 -8.30
N ILE A 141 9.58 7.03 -8.26
CA ILE A 141 10.04 6.30 -9.45
C ILE A 141 9.68 4.83 -9.34
N GLY A 142 9.47 4.16 -10.48
CA GLY A 142 9.33 2.71 -10.54
C GLY A 142 10.68 2.01 -10.47
N ASP A 143 10.69 0.79 -9.90
CA ASP A 143 11.91 -0.01 -9.79
C ASP A 143 12.33 -0.56 -11.18
N GLU A 144 11.34 -0.83 -12.08
CA GLU A 144 11.59 -1.14 -13.49
C GLU A 144 11.68 0.16 -14.30
N ARG A 145 12.91 0.66 -14.50
CA ARG A 145 13.18 2.00 -15.00
C ARG A 145 12.72 2.28 -16.42
N GLU A 146 12.82 1.29 -17.31
CA GLU A 146 12.52 1.44 -18.74
C GLU A 146 11.03 1.57 -19.02
N VAL A 147 10.20 0.81 -18.31
CA VAL A 147 8.76 0.75 -18.58
C VAL A 147 7.94 1.66 -17.67
N SER A 148 8.56 2.21 -16.63
CA SER A 148 7.85 3.01 -15.64
C SER A 148 7.51 4.40 -16.16
N ILE A 149 6.23 4.78 -16.01
CA ILE A 149 5.77 6.17 -16.13
C ILE A 149 5.59 6.68 -14.70
N ASP A 150 6.35 7.71 -14.33
CA ASP A 150 6.46 8.18 -12.95
C ASP A 150 6.90 9.67 -12.90
N SER A 151 7.46 10.15 -11.78
CA SER A 151 7.81 11.57 -11.61
C SER A 151 8.85 12.09 -12.60
N ARG A 152 9.56 11.23 -13.32
CA ARG A 152 10.45 11.62 -14.43
C ARG A 152 9.68 12.15 -15.65
N SER A 153 8.38 11.91 -15.71
CA SER A 153 7.54 12.42 -16.77
C SER A 153 6.75 13.67 -16.31
N SER A 154 6.80 14.73 -17.10
CA SER A 154 6.04 15.97 -16.88
C SER A 154 4.52 15.75 -16.80
N VAL A 155 4.01 14.65 -17.38
CA VAL A 155 2.59 14.26 -17.31
C VAL A 155 2.20 13.79 -15.89
N ILE A 156 3.14 13.22 -15.16
CA ILE A 156 2.95 12.75 -13.78
C ILE A 156 3.46 13.81 -12.80
N GLY A 157 4.74 14.22 -12.94
CA GLY A 157 5.41 15.15 -12.03
C GLY A 157 5.50 14.63 -10.59
N ASP A 158 5.68 15.56 -9.66
CA ASP A 158 5.69 15.26 -8.24
C ASP A 158 4.30 14.81 -7.75
N ILE A 159 4.29 13.98 -6.73
CA ILE A 159 3.07 13.37 -6.16
C ILE A 159 2.72 14.10 -4.88
N SER A 160 1.56 14.76 -4.86
CA SER A 160 1.04 15.41 -3.67
C SER A 160 0.73 14.39 -2.56
N GLU A 161 0.89 14.80 -1.28
CA GLU A 161 0.50 13.97 -0.14
C GLU A 161 -0.97 13.55 -0.22
N ASP A 162 -1.86 14.39 -0.75
CA ASP A 162 -3.29 14.12 -0.90
C ASP A 162 -3.59 13.06 -1.99
N GLU A 163 -2.69 12.88 -2.93
CA GLU A 163 -2.82 11.85 -3.97
C GLU A 163 -2.44 10.46 -3.44
N ILE A 164 -1.74 10.38 -2.28
CA ILE A 164 -1.25 9.12 -1.73
C ILE A 164 -2.35 8.39 -0.96
N GLU A 165 -2.74 7.22 -1.46
CA GLU A 165 -3.71 6.32 -0.83
C GLU A 165 -3.10 5.58 0.39
N GLY A 166 -1.78 5.37 0.39
CA GLY A 166 -1.05 4.75 1.48
C GLY A 166 0.25 4.08 1.07
N VAL A 167 0.87 3.40 2.04
CA VAL A 167 2.18 2.74 1.91
C VAL A 167 2.00 1.24 1.82
N VAL A 168 2.63 0.61 0.84
CA VAL A 168 2.69 -0.85 0.69
C VAL A 168 3.58 -1.42 1.80
N VAL A 169 3.07 -2.40 2.54
CA VAL A 169 3.85 -3.03 3.63
C VAL A 169 4.08 -4.51 3.36
N PHE A 170 3.09 -5.21 2.81
CA PHE A 170 3.19 -6.64 2.55
C PHE A 170 2.81 -6.96 1.11
N SER A 171 3.54 -7.92 0.50
CA SER A 171 3.06 -8.70 -0.63
C SER A 171 2.59 -10.05 -0.09
N ILE A 172 1.30 -10.38 -0.29
CA ILE A 172 0.66 -11.55 0.32
C ILE A 172 0.32 -12.66 -0.67
N TRP A 173 0.35 -12.37 -1.96
CA TRP A 173 0.06 -13.34 -3.01
C TRP A 173 0.98 -13.15 -4.21
N PRO A 174 1.47 -14.23 -4.83
CA PRO A 174 1.26 -15.63 -4.44
C PRO A 174 1.98 -15.99 -3.14
N LEU A 175 1.50 -16.99 -2.41
CA LEU A 175 1.98 -17.34 -1.06
C LEU A 175 3.49 -17.66 -1.02
N ASN A 176 4.05 -18.19 -2.10
CA ASN A 176 5.49 -18.45 -2.22
C ASN A 176 6.34 -17.17 -2.38
N LYS A 177 5.70 -16.01 -2.59
CA LYS A 177 6.32 -14.68 -2.66
C LYS A 177 5.88 -13.77 -1.51
N PHE A 178 5.34 -14.36 -0.43
CA PHE A 178 5.00 -13.60 0.78
C PHE A 178 6.23 -12.92 1.36
N ARG A 179 6.19 -11.59 1.50
CA ARG A 179 7.27 -10.82 2.09
C ARG A 179 6.80 -9.46 2.60
N ILE A 180 7.59 -8.91 3.53
CA ILE A 180 7.54 -7.49 3.87
C ILE A 180 8.19 -6.73 2.71
N VAL A 181 7.52 -5.69 2.23
CA VAL A 181 8.01 -4.84 1.16
C VAL A 181 8.56 -3.57 1.80
N GLN A 182 9.86 -3.31 1.58
CA GLN A 182 10.55 -2.10 2.04
C GLN A 182 11.33 -1.50 0.87
#